data_d7d0595a6eab77108bf0e6aeccc767e2
#
_entry.id   d7d0595a6eab77108bf0e6aeccc767e2
#
_cell.length_a   1.000
_cell.length_b   1.000
_cell.length_c   1.000
_cell.angle_alpha   90.00
_cell.angle_beta   90.00
_cell.angle_gamma   90.00
#
_symmetry.space_group_name_H-M   'P 1'
#
loop_
_entity.id
_entity.type
_entity.pdbx_description
1 polymer ?
#
loop_
_entity_poly.entity_id
_entity_poly.type
_entity_poly.pdbx_seq_one_letter_code
_entity_poly.pdbx_strand_id
1 'polypeptide(L)'
;MHSRALVGCAIGVSLAPGVPSRAAPPEQVVIRGRAACLDDAGQRRAAGAACDDHPSGGWALEGEGGALHRLSPEDTRVAMLGDVRVRSHELQIVAWRYDDGRLAIVHLYTVIDGKLHDPYYYCPICAIRTHAPGPCWCCGRPLEFHDPPLEGASGPAP
;
A
#
# COMPACT_ATOMS: atom_id res chain seq x y z
N MET A 1 -45.53 45.55 -53.32
CA MET A 1 -44.19 44.99 -53.05
C MET A 1 -44.00 44.95 -51.55
N HIS A 2 -44.24 43.80 -50.88
CA HIS A 2 -44.15 43.63 -49.44
C HIS A 2 -42.95 42.74 -49.09
N SER A 3 -41.93 43.32 -48.47
CA SER A 3 -40.75 42.63 -48.03
C SER A 3 -40.99 42.06 -46.62
N ARG A 4 -40.99 40.76 -46.46
CA ARG A 4 -41.09 40.08 -45.13
C ARG A 4 -39.70 39.85 -44.60
N ALA A 5 -39.39 40.43 -43.44
CA ALA A 5 -38.19 40.15 -42.67
C ALA A 5 -38.40 38.86 -41.84
N LEU A 6 -37.50 37.89 -42.01
CA LEU A 6 -37.43 36.67 -41.18
C LEU A 6 -36.57 36.98 -39.92
N VAL A 7 -37.19 36.87 -38.76
CA VAL A 7 -36.49 36.96 -37.45
C VAL A 7 -35.98 35.55 -37.13
N GLY A 8 -34.69 35.39 -37.16
CA GLY A 8 -34.03 34.13 -36.77
C GLY A 8 -33.91 34.06 -35.24
N CYS A 9 -34.54 33.06 -34.65
CA CYS A 9 -34.43 32.74 -33.21
C CYS A 9 -33.18 31.88 -32.99
N ALA A 10 -32.12 32.45 -32.40
CA ALA A 10 -30.93 31.70 -31.99
C ALA A 10 -31.18 31.02 -30.68
N ILE A 11 -31.23 29.69 -30.68
CA ILE A 11 -31.32 28.85 -29.49
C ILE A 11 -29.92 28.77 -28.89
N GLY A 12 -29.67 29.51 -27.80
CA GLY A 12 -28.43 29.37 -27.03
C GLY A 12 -28.43 28.08 -26.21
N VAL A 13 -27.54 27.16 -26.56
CA VAL A 13 -27.27 25.97 -25.76
C VAL A 13 -26.44 26.38 -24.54
N SER A 14 -27.08 26.41 -23.37
CA SER A 14 -26.42 26.67 -22.09
C SER A 14 -25.69 25.40 -21.65
N LEU A 15 -24.35 25.37 -21.76
CA LEU A 15 -23.51 24.33 -21.17
C LEU A 15 -23.51 24.48 -19.65
N ALA A 16 -24.23 23.63 -18.96
CA ALA A 16 -24.15 23.54 -17.50
C ALA A 16 -22.74 23.11 -17.08
N PRO A 17 -22.13 23.78 -16.08
CA PRO A 17 -20.83 23.34 -15.56
C PRO A 17 -20.96 21.92 -15.00
N GLY A 18 -20.12 21.00 -15.52
CA GLY A 18 -20.10 19.63 -15.06
C GLY A 18 -19.81 19.57 -13.55
N VAL A 19 -20.70 18.89 -12.82
CA VAL A 19 -20.48 18.61 -11.40
C VAL A 19 -19.18 17.80 -11.28
N PRO A 20 -18.20 18.22 -10.44
CA PRO A 20 -16.98 17.44 -10.25
C PRO A 20 -17.35 16.03 -9.79
N SER A 21 -16.89 15.04 -10.54
CA SER A 21 -17.08 13.63 -10.18
C SER A 21 -16.43 13.39 -8.82
N ARG A 22 -17.24 13.07 -7.82
CA ARG A 22 -16.75 12.72 -6.50
C ARG A 22 -15.96 11.42 -6.65
N ALA A 23 -14.66 11.45 -6.29
CA ALA A 23 -13.83 10.24 -6.26
C ALA A 23 -14.54 9.13 -5.47
N ALA A 24 -14.52 7.92 -5.98
CA ALA A 24 -15.07 6.77 -5.28
C ALA A 24 -14.31 6.58 -3.94
N PRO A 25 -14.97 6.12 -2.87
CA PRO A 25 -14.26 5.78 -1.64
C PRO A 25 -13.26 4.66 -1.92
N PRO A 26 -12.08 4.66 -1.26
CA PRO A 26 -11.10 3.61 -1.46
C PRO A 26 -11.67 2.25 -1.06
N GLU A 27 -11.30 1.21 -1.80
CA GLU A 27 -11.71 -0.17 -1.57
C GLU A 27 -10.75 -0.86 -0.59
N GLN A 28 -11.29 -1.55 0.43
CA GLN A 28 -10.46 -2.39 1.28
C GLN A 28 -10.21 -3.74 0.60
N VAL A 29 -8.94 -4.13 0.51
CA VAL A 29 -8.50 -5.36 -0.14
C VAL A 29 -7.59 -6.18 0.79
N VAL A 30 -7.60 -7.50 0.60
CA VAL A 30 -6.65 -8.42 1.24
C VAL A 30 -5.83 -9.06 0.12
N ILE A 31 -4.51 -8.94 0.20
CA ILE A 31 -3.60 -9.46 -0.82
C ILE A 31 -2.51 -10.27 -0.15
N ARG A 32 -2.22 -11.45 -0.69
CA ARG A 32 -1.07 -12.27 -0.34
C ARG A 32 0.00 -12.19 -1.42
N GLY A 33 1.27 -12.23 -1.01
CA GLY A 33 2.37 -12.18 -1.95
C GLY A 33 3.72 -12.03 -1.25
N ARG A 34 4.73 -11.68 -2.04
CA ARG A 34 6.09 -11.42 -1.56
C ARG A 34 6.48 -9.98 -1.80
N ALA A 35 7.29 -9.44 -0.90
CA ALA A 35 7.85 -8.12 -1.09
C ALA A 35 8.75 -8.09 -2.33
N ALA A 36 8.56 -7.08 -3.17
CA ALA A 36 9.36 -6.80 -4.34
C ALA A 36 9.83 -5.34 -4.31
N CYS A 37 11.12 -5.10 -4.49
CA CYS A 37 11.62 -3.75 -4.65
C CYS A 37 11.54 -3.30 -6.11
N LEU A 38 11.21 -2.03 -6.29
CA LEU A 38 11.08 -1.41 -7.58
C LEU A 38 12.33 -0.58 -7.90
N ASP A 39 12.65 -0.47 -9.20
CA ASP A 39 13.64 0.46 -9.70
C ASP A 39 13.02 1.87 -9.90
N ASP A 40 13.85 2.83 -10.34
CA ASP A 40 13.41 4.21 -10.58
C ASP A 40 12.30 4.32 -11.64
N ALA A 41 12.21 3.34 -12.56
CA ALA A 41 11.14 3.25 -13.53
C ALA A 41 9.87 2.58 -12.95
N GLY A 42 9.92 2.15 -11.68
CA GLY A 42 8.83 1.46 -11.00
C GLY A 42 8.60 0.03 -11.50
N GLN A 43 9.63 -0.58 -12.10
CA GLN A 43 9.61 -1.98 -12.50
C GLN A 43 10.24 -2.84 -11.40
N ARG A 44 9.83 -4.10 -11.33
CA ARG A 44 10.43 -5.07 -10.41
C ARG A 44 11.91 -5.22 -10.71
N ARG A 45 12.77 -5.05 -9.72
CA ARG A 45 14.20 -5.36 -9.85
C ARG A 45 14.39 -6.85 -10.09
N ALA A 46 15.44 -7.21 -10.83
CA ALA A 46 15.73 -8.60 -11.19
C ALA A 46 15.79 -9.49 -9.95
N ALA A 47 15.32 -10.74 -10.09
CA ALA A 47 15.42 -11.75 -9.04
C ALA A 47 16.88 -11.93 -8.62
N GLY A 48 17.15 -11.86 -7.31
CA GLY A 48 18.53 -11.94 -6.77
C GLY A 48 19.26 -10.59 -6.68
N ALA A 49 18.73 -9.50 -7.26
CA ALA A 49 19.24 -8.16 -6.95
C ALA A 49 18.92 -7.83 -5.49
N ALA A 50 19.93 -7.39 -4.74
CA ALA A 50 19.71 -6.95 -3.37
C ALA A 50 18.70 -5.77 -3.38
N CYS A 51 17.68 -5.90 -2.58
CA CYS A 51 16.83 -4.77 -2.26
C CYS A 51 17.50 -3.96 -1.16
N ASP A 52 17.74 -2.69 -1.44
CA ASP A 52 18.13 -1.75 -0.40
C ASP A 52 16.97 -1.61 0.60
N ASP A 53 17.28 -1.20 1.82
CA ASP A 53 16.26 -1.01 2.85
C ASP A 53 15.24 0.08 2.45
N HIS A 54 15.65 0.98 1.55
CA HIS A 54 14.83 2.05 0.98
C HIS A 54 15.05 2.10 -0.55
N PRO A 55 14.41 1.20 -1.34
CA PRO A 55 14.57 1.22 -2.78
C PRO A 55 14.01 2.51 -3.39
N SER A 56 14.74 3.11 -4.32
CA SER A 56 14.38 4.39 -4.94
C SER A 56 13.02 4.38 -5.64
N GLY A 57 12.66 3.27 -6.28
CA GLY A 57 11.34 3.06 -6.87
C GLY A 57 10.25 2.66 -5.89
N GLY A 58 10.59 2.44 -4.62
CA GLY A 58 9.68 2.02 -3.56
C GLY A 58 9.48 0.50 -3.52
N TRP A 59 8.46 0.11 -2.78
CA TRP A 59 8.07 -1.28 -2.57
C TRP A 59 6.76 -1.63 -3.27
N ALA A 60 6.66 -2.89 -3.68
CA ALA A 60 5.43 -3.51 -4.13
C ALA A 60 5.23 -4.86 -3.43
N LEU A 61 4.00 -5.35 -3.42
CA LEU A 61 3.69 -6.73 -3.14
C LEU A 61 3.48 -7.47 -4.46
N GLU A 62 4.26 -8.50 -4.72
CA GLU A 62 4.08 -9.40 -5.86
C GLU A 62 3.10 -10.50 -5.45
N GLY A 63 1.88 -10.39 -5.93
CA GLY A 63 0.79 -11.33 -5.65
C GLY A 63 0.77 -12.49 -6.63
N GLU A 64 -0.33 -13.22 -6.60
CA GLU A 64 -0.56 -14.37 -7.48
C GLU A 64 -0.46 -13.96 -8.96
N GLY A 65 0.10 -14.85 -9.78
CA GLY A 65 0.31 -14.58 -11.22
C GLY A 65 1.37 -13.52 -11.52
N GLY A 66 2.13 -13.06 -10.51
CA GLY A 66 3.17 -12.03 -10.70
C GLY A 66 2.62 -10.61 -10.75
N ALA A 67 1.37 -10.39 -10.37
CA ALA A 67 0.78 -9.06 -10.30
C ALA A 67 1.51 -8.19 -9.27
N LEU A 68 1.97 -7.01 -9.68
CA LEU A 68 2.66 -6.06 -8.81
C LEU A 68 1.66 -5.04 -8.26
N HIS A 69 1.51 -5.03 -6.94
CA HIS A 69 0.69 -4.07 -6.20
C HIS A 69 1.61 -3.04 -5.53
N ARG A 70 1.66 -1.82 -6.05
CA ARG A 70 2.51 -0.75 -5.50
C ARG A 70 2.03 -0.33 -4.12
N LEU A 71 2.96 -0.20 -3.19
CA LEU A 71 2.69 0.26 -1.83
C LEU A 71 2.92 1.77 -1.72
N SER A 72 2.11 2.44 -0.91
CA SER A 72 2.25 3.87 -0.67
C SER A 72 3.51 4.15 0.15
N PRO A 73 4.47 4.94 -0.35
CA PRO A 73 5.73 5.17 0.34
C PRO A 73 5.57 5.96 1.64
N GLU A 74 4.46 6.67 1.79
CA GLU A 74 4.15 7.45 3.00
C GLU A 74 3.67 6.57 4.16
N ASP A 75 3.34 5.29 3.90
CA ASP A 75 2.88 4.38 4.92
C ASP A 75 4.05 3.86 5.76
N THR A 76 4.00 4.11 7.06
CA THR A 76 5.05 3.69 8.00
C THR A 76 5.26 2.17 8.05
N ARG A 77 4.23 1.38 7.72
CA ARG A 77 4.34 -0.09 7.66
C ARG A 77 5.18 -0.56 6.49
N VAL A 78 5.26 0.23 5.42
CA VAL A 78 6.14 -0.06 4.27
C VAL A 78 7.61 -0.06 4.69
N ALA A 79 7.99 0.73 5.69
CA ALA A 79 9.35 0.74 6.23
C ALA A 79 9.78 -0.61 6.83
N MET A 80 8.82 -1.45 7.27
CA MET A 80 9.12 -2.81 7.75
C MET A 80 9.72 -3.70 6.66
N LEU A 81 9.45 -3.42 5.38
CA LEU A 81 10.00 -4.19 4.26
C LEU A 81 11.52 -3.97 4.08
N GLY A 82 12.08 -2.93 4.68
CA GLY A 82 13.53 -2.77 4.85
C GLY A 82 14.14 -3.88 5.70
N ASP A 83 13.39 -4.46 6.63
CA ASP A 83 13.88 -5.55 7.47
C ASP A 83 13.77 -6.91 6.75
N VAL A 84 14.91 -7.59 6.59
CA VAL A 84 14.97 -8.91 5.94
C VAL A 84 14.11 -9.96 6.66
N ARG A 85 13.95 -9.85 7.98
CA ARG A 85 13.12 -10.75 8.78
C ARG A 85 11.63 -10.69 8.40
N VAL A 86 11.18 -9.54 7.88
CA VAL A 86 9.81 -9.36 7.38
C VAL A 86 9.72 -9.73 5.90
N ARG A 87 10.57 -9.11 5.04
CA ARG A 87 10.46 -9.27 3.59
C ARG A 87 10.83 -10.65 3.06
N SER A 88 11.55 -11.49 3.85
CA SER A 88 11.89 -12.86 3.44
C SER A 88 10.70 -13.83 3.49
N HIS A 89 9.67 -13.49 4.22
CA HIS A 89 8.45 -14.30 4.32
C HIS A 89 7.44 -13.96 3.21
N GLU A 90 6.49 -14.85 3.00
CA GLU A 90 5.25 -14.49 2.35
C GLU A 90 4.51 -13.51 3.27
N LEU A 91 3.85 -12.54 2.68
CA LEU A 91 3.12 -11.50 3.39
C LEU A 91 1.63 -11.58 3.07
N GLN A 92 0.79 -11.24 4.04
CA GLN A 92 -0.61 -10.91 3.82
C GLN A 92 -0.83 -9.47 4.27
N ILE A 93 -1.32 -8.64 3.39
CA ILE A 93 -1.68 -7.26 3.72
C ILE A 93 -3.19 -7.06 3.64
N VAL A 94 -3.72 -6.28 4.58
CA VAL A 94 -5.01 -5.63 4.48
C VAL A 94 -4.71 -4.18 4.14
N ALA A 95 -5.26 -3.67 3.04
CA ALA A 95 -4.92 -2.35 2.54
C ALA A 95 -6.13 -1.62 1.96
N TRP A 96 -6.05 -0.28 1.91
CA TRP A 96 -6.94 0.53 1.10
C TRP A 96 -6.33 0.70 -0.29
N ARG A 97 -7.11 0.39 -1.33
CA ARG A 97 -6.74 0.64 -2.72
C ARG A 97 -7.27 1.99 -3.15
N TYR A 98 -6.37 2.86 -3.61
CA TYR A 98 -6.70 4.16 -4.19
C TYR A 98 -6.98 4.08 -5.68
N ASP A 99 -7.58 5.12 -6.25
CA ASP A 99 -7.93 5.20 -7.68
C ASP A 99 -6.69 5.10 -8.60
N ASP A 100 -5.51 5.49 -8.13
CA ASP A 100 -4.23 5.36 -8.85
C ASP A 100 -3.60 3.95 -8.72
N GLY A 101 -4.29 3.02 -8.06
CA GLY A 101 -3.88 1.63 -7.86
C GLY A 101 -2.87 1.43 -6.72
N ARG A 102 -2.39 2.49 -6.05
CA ARG A 102 -1.52 2.34 -4.87
C ARG A 102 -2.29 1.79 -3.69
N LEU A 103 -1.57 1.05 -2.84
CA LEU A 103 -2.11 0.46 -1.62
C LEU A 103 -1.55 1.16 -0.38
N ALA A 104 -2.44 1.58 0.51
CA ALA A 104 -2.06 1.99 1.87
C ALA A 104 -2.35 0.84 2.83
N ILE A 105 -1.34 0.38 3.54
CA ILE A 105 -1.41 -0.80 4.41
C ILE A 105 -2.17 -0.44 5.70
N VAL A 106 -3.21 -1.18 6.01
CA VAL A 106 -3.90 -1.15 7.31
C VAL A 106 -3.26 -2.15 8.27
N HIS A 107 -3.03 -3.39 7.79
CA HIS A 107 -2.33 -4.43 8.52
C HIS A 107 -1.36 -5.15 7.60
N LEU A 108 -0.18 -5.47 8.13
CA LEU A 108 0.83 -6.31 7.48
C LEU A 108 1.08 -7.50 8.38
N TYR A 109 0.96 -8.68 7.81
CA TYR A 109 1.23 -9.95 8.47
C TYR A 109 2.31 -10.70 7.72
N THR A 110 3.21 -11.37 8.43
CA THR A 110 4.06 -12.42 7.87
C THR A 110 3.30 -13.75 7.88
N VAL A 111 3.58 -14.59 6.89
CA VAL A 111 2.99 -15.93 6.81
C VAL A 111 4.10 -16.94 7.03
N ILE A 112 4.06 -17.63 8.17
CA ILE A 112 5.03 -18.64 8.57
C ILE A 112 4.29 -19.95 8.81
N ASP A 113 4.68 -21.00 8.10
CA ASP A 113 4.02 -22.31 8.16
C ASP A 113 2.49 -22.23 7.97
N GLY A 114 2.05 -21.33 7.06
CA GLY A 114 0.64 -21.12 6.74
C GLY A 114 -0.14 -20.34 7.80
N LYS A 115 0.49 -19.91 8.89
CA LYS A 115 -0.12 -19.11 9.95
C LYS A 115 0.23 -17.63 9.79
N LEU A 116 -0.71 -16.76 10.14
CA LEU A 116 -0.46 -15.33 10.21
C LEU A 116 0.28 -14.98 11.49
N HIS A 117 1.29 -14.14 11.35
CA HIS A 117 2.03 -13.54 12.44
C HIS A 117 1.92 -12.03 12.34
N ASP A 118 2.00 -11.32 13.47
CA ASP A 118 1.86 -9.87 13.55
C ASP A 118 3.21 -9.22 13.91
N PRO A 119 4.07 -8.92 12.91
CA PRO A 119 5.39 -8.36 13.15
C PRO A 119 5.32 -6.93 13.68
N TYR A 120 6.14 -6.63 14.66
CA TYR A 120 6.30 -5.29 15.21
C TYR A 120 7.65 -5.10 15.90
N TYR A 121 7.98 -3.84 16.18
CA TYR A 121 9.12 -3.45 16.99
C TYR A 121 8.64 -2.94 18.35
N TYR A 122 9.36 -3.31 19.41
CA TYR A 122 9.01 -2.97 20.79
C TYR A 122 10.18 -2.34 21.53
N CYS A 123 9.90 -1.29 22.29
CA CYS A 123 10.85 -0.72 23.23
C CYS A 123 10.50 -1.16 24.66
N PRO A 124 11.34 -2.01 25.29
CA PRO A 124 11.04 -2.49 26.65
C PRO A 124 11.15 -1.40 27.72
N ILE A 125 11.87 -0.31 27.44
CA ILE A 125 12.04 0.81 28.38
C ILE A 125 10.81 1.72 28.37
N CYS A 126 10.31 2.06 27.17
CA CYS A 126 9.18 2.99 27.01
C CYS A 126 7.83 2.28 26.88
N ALA A 127 7.84 0.93 26.78
CA ALA A 127 6.65 0.11 26.52
C ALA A 127 5.90 0.55 25.24
N ILE A 128 6.64 1.00 24.21
CA ILE A 128 6.09 1.48 22.95
C ILE A 128 6.21 0.39 21.89
N ARG A 129 5.10 0.12 21.21
CA ARG A 129 5.03 -0.71 20.02
C ARG A 129 4.99 0.18 18.77
N THR A 130 5.76 -0.14 17.74
CA THR A 130 5.80 0.57 16.46
C THR A 130 5.98 -0.39 15.29
N HIS A 131 5.63 0.05 14.07
CA HIS A 131 5.88 -0.67 12.83
C HIS A 131 7.06 -0.08 12.03
N ALA A 132 7.71 0.96 12.53
CA ALA A 132 8.90 1.51 11.91
C ALA A 132 10.16 0.91 12.55
N PRO A 133 11.11 0.34 11.77
CA PRO A 133 12.41 -0.08 12.27
C PRO A 133 13.24 1.14 12.69
N GLY A 134 14.28 0.90 13.51
CA GLY A 134 15.19 1.96 13.92
C GLY A 134 15.27 2.11 15.44
N PRO A 135 15.85 3.20 15.95
CA PRO A 135 15.88 3.48 17.37
C PRO A 135 14.50 3.94 17.88
N CYS A 136 14.22 3.67 19.15
CA CYS A 136 13.01 4.16 19.79
C CYS A 136 12.98 5.71 19.75
N TRP A 137 11.94 6.27 19.17
CA TRP A 137 11.78 7.73 19.03
C TRP A 137 11.62 8.46 20.37
N CYS A 138 11.33 7.73 21.48
CA CYS A 138 11.19 8.30 22.80
C CYS A 138 12.53 8.34 23.55
N CYS A 139 13.29 7.22 23.58
CA CYS A 139 14.51 7.11 24.39
C CYS A 139 15.79 6.84 23.58
N GLY A 140 15.70 6.74 22.25
CA GLY A 140 16.83 6.50 21.36
C GLY A 140 17.46 5.09 21.45
N ARG A 141 16.90 4.18 22.27
CA ARG A 141 17.43 2.81 22.42
C ARG A 141 17.00 1.93 21.25
N PRO A 142 17.75 0.86 20.96
CA PRO A 142 17.34 -0.14 19.98
C PRO A 142 15.98 -0.73 20.30
N LEU A 143 15.19 -1.00 19.29
CA LEU A 143 13.93 -1.71 19.39
C LEU A 143 14.14 -3.22 19.21
N GLU A 144 13.36 -4.01 19.94
CA GLU A 144 13.31 -5.46 19.79
C GLU A 144 12.27 -5.82 18.73
N PHE A 145 12.65 -6.71 17.79
CA PHE A 145 11.72 -7.24 16.80
C PHE A 145 10.95 -8.42 17.36
N HIS A 146 9.64 -8.40 17.22
CA HIS A 146 8.71 -9.45 17.57
C HIS A 146 7.87 -9.85 16.38
N ASP A 147 7.58 -11.14 16.25
CA ASP A 147 6.72 -11.70 15.19
C ASP A 147 5.88 -12.85 15.76
N PRO A 148 4.98 -12.56 16.71
CA PRO A 148 4.15 -13.60 17.35
C PRO A 148 3.06 -14.10 16.40
N PRO A 149 2.69 -15.39 16.47
CA PRO A 149 1.53 -15.90 15.76
C PRO A 149 0.26 -15.22 16.26
N LEU A 150 -0.66 -14.94 15.34
CA LEU A 150 -2.01 -14.51 15.68
C LEU A 150 -2.77 -15.72 16.23
N GLU A 151 -3.17 -15.65 17.51
CA GLU A 151 -3.98 -16.68 18.12
C GLU A 151 -5.37 -16.71 17.46
N GLY A 152 -5.74 -17.86 16.90
CA GLY A 152 -7.07 -18.10 16.31
C GLY A 152 -7.32 -17.58 14.90
N ALA A 153 -6.37 -16.91 14.26
CA ALA A 153 -6.48 -16.49 12.88
C ALA A 153 -5.84 -17.50 11.92
N SER A 154 -6.56 -18.54 11.59
CA SER A 154 -6.36 -19.20 10.29
C SER A 154 -6.73 -18.15 9.25
N GLY A 155 -5.77 -17.74 8.40
CA GLY A 155 -6.06 -16.79 7.34
C GLY A 155 -7.27 -17.27 6.52
N PRO A 156 -8.02 -16.36 5.86
CA PRO A 156 -9.06 -16.79 4.96
C PRO A 156 -8.46 -17.78 3.98
N ALA A 157 -9.10 -18.95 3.86
CA ALA A 157 -8.77 -19.93 2.83
C ALA A 157 -8.88 -19.25 1.45
N PRO A 158 -8.03 -19.61 0.49
CA PRO A 158 -8.06 -19.07 -0.87
C PRO A 158 -9.42 -19.28 -1.54
#